data_342b66e99e4f730cbb0b2a23418cfb1a
#
_entry.id   342b66e99e4f730cbb0b2a23418cfb1a
#
_cell.length_a   1.000
_cell.length_b   1.000
_cell.length_c   1.000
_cell.angle_alpha   90.00
_cell.angle_beta   90.00
_cell.angle_gamma   90.00
#
_symmetry.space_group_name_H-M   'P 1'
#
loop_
_entity.id
_entity.type
_entity.pdbx_description
1 polymer ?
#
loop_
_entity_poly.entity_id
_entity_poly.type
_entity_poly.pdbx_seq_one_letter_code
_entity_poly.pdbx_strand_id
1 'polypeptide(L)' 'MKKHLRTVNRLHKKSESAVSSFLEIEEQLVANNQALDNVIDELEQEMSRISDLWNQAKLRKQQNAEIAERLSGLIRG' A
#
# COMPACT_ATOMS: atom_id res chain seq x y z
N MET A 1 29.68 -44.80 -21.73
CA MET A 1 29.72 -43.36 -22.11
C MET A 1 28.34 -42.77 -22.45
N LYS A 2 27.54 -43.39 -23.30
CA LYS A 2 26.20 -42.85 -23.65
C LYS A 2 25.28 -42.69 -22.42
N LYS A 3 25.36 -43.60 -21.46
CA LYS A 3 24.55 -43.56 -20.23
C LYS A 3 24.89 -42.35 -19.35
N HIS A 4 26.16 -42.02 -19.20
CA HIS A 4 26.60 -40.89 -18.40
C HIS A 4 26.26 -39.56 -19.07
N LEU A 5 26.38 -39.51 -20.40
CA LEU A 5 26.00 -38.32 -21.17
C LEU A 5 24.51 -37.99 -21.04
N ARG A 6 23.65 -38.99 -21.11
CA ARG A 6 22.21 -38.84 -20.90
C ARG A 6 21.89 -38.37 -19.51
N THR A 7 22.58 -38.86 -18.50
CA THR A 7 22.39 -38.48 -17.10
C THR A 7 22.79 -36.98 -16.90
N VAL A 8 23.94 -36.57 -17.44
CA VAL A 8 24.42 -35.20 -17.38
C VAL A 8 23.44 -34.26 -18.08
N ASN A 9 22.96 -34.61 -19.26
CA ASN A 9 22.00 -33.79 -20.00
C ASN A 9 20.67 -33.64 -19.25
N ARG A 10 20.19 -34.71 -18.63
CA ARG A 10 18.97 -34.68 -17.82
C ARG A 10 19.11 -33.80 -16.62
N LEU A 11 20.23 -33.86 -15.90
CA LEU A 11 20.52 -33.03 -14.74
C LEU A 11 20.64 -31.55 -15.15
N HIS A 12 21.26 -31.27 -16.28
CA HIS A 12 21.36 -29.92 -16.81
C HIS A 12 19.99 -29.33 -17.12
N LYS A 13 19.10 -30.08 -17.76
CA LYS A 13 17.73 -29.67 -18.04
C LYS A 13 16.94 -29.38 -16.75
N LYS A 14 17.12 -30.20 -15.71
CA LYS A 14 16.48 -29.99 -14.40
C LYS A 14 16.98 -28.72 -13.75
N SER A 15 18.28 -28.42 -13.85
CA SER A 15 18.87 -27.20 -13.33
C SER A 15 18.33 -25.96 -14.07
N GLU A 16 18.23 -25.99 -15.39
CA GLU A 16 17.64 -24.92 -16.18
C GLU A 16 16.18 -24.67 -15.81
N SER A 17 15.42 -25.74 -15.62
CA SER A 17 14.01 -25.68 -15.20
C SER A 17 13.87 -25.04 -13.83
N ALA A 18 14.74 -25.40 -12.89
CA ALA A 18 14.76 -24.81 -11.55
C ALA A 18 15.11 -23.32 -11.59
N VAL A 19 16.11 -22.93 -12.36
CA VAL A 19 16.49 -21.52 -12.54
C VAL A 19 15.34 -20.72 -13.16
N SER A 20 14.69 -21.28 -14.17
CA SER A 20 13.52 -20.65 -14.81
C SER A 20 12.38 -20.42 -13.81
N SER A 21 12.12 -21.39 -12.95
CA SER A 21 11.11 -21.27 -11.89
C SER A 21 11.46 -20.17 -10.87
N PHE A 22 12.72 -20.06 -10.48
CA PHE A 22 13.19 -18.98 -9.59
C PHE A 22 13.03 -17.61 -10.23
N LEU A 23 13.34 -17.46 -11.51
CA LEU A 23 13.15 -16.21 -12.23
C LEU A 23 11.69 -15.79 -12.31
N GLU A 24 10.78 -16.73 -12.53
CA GLU A 24 9.34 -16.48 -12.51
C GLU A 24 8.87 -16.01 -11.14
N ILE A 25 9.34 -16.64 -10.07
CA ILE A 25 9.02 -16.24 -8.70
C ILE A 25 9.54 -14.83 -8.42
N GLU A 26 10.76 -14.53 -8.83
CA GLU A 26 11.34 -13.19 -8.67
C GLU A 26 10.51 -12.13 -9.39
N GLU A 27 10.10 -12.38 -10.62
CA GLU A 27 9.24 -11.47 -11.39
C GLU A 27 7.89 -11.25 -10.70
N GLN A 28 7.28 -12.31 -10.16
CA GLN A 28 6.03 -12.20 -9.42
C GLN A 28 6.19 -11.38 -8.15
N LEU A 29 7.29 -11.55 -7.42
CA LEU A 29 7.56 -10.78 -6.20
C LEU A 29 7.77 -9.30 -6.51
N VAL A 30 8.50 -9.00 -7.57
CA VAL A 30 8.69 -7.61 -8.02
C VAL A 30 7.36 -6.96 -8.41
N ALA A 31 6.55 -7.67 -9.19
CA ALA A 31 5.23 -7.20 -9.59
C ALA A 31 4.30 -6.97 -8.38
N ASN A 32 4.32 -7.88 -7.41
CA ASN A 32 3.55 -7.74 -6.18
C ASN A 32 4.01 -6.54 -5.36
N ASN A 33 5.30 -6.31 -5.27
CA ASN A 33 5.85 -5.15 -4.54
C ASN A 33 5.45 -3.83 -5.20
N GLN A 34 5.43 -3.77 -6.52
CA GLN A 34 4.94 -2.59 -7.24
C GLN A 34 3.45 -2.34 -6.98
N ALA A 35 2.65 -3.40 -6.97
CA ALA A 35 1.23 -3.30 -6.65
C ALA A 35 1.01 -2.81 -5.21
N LEU A 36 1.81 -3.30 -4.26
CA LEU A 36 1.77 -2.85 -2.87
C LEU A 36 2.17 -1.38 -2.73
N ASP A 37 3.18 -0.94 -3.46
CA ASP A 37 3.58 0.48 -3.46
C ASP A 37 2.45 1.37 -3.94
N ASN A 38 1.71 0.97 -4.97
CA ASN A 38 0.55 1.70 -5.45
C ASN A 38 -0.56 1.78 -4.40
N VAL A 39 -0.82 0.68 -3.69
CA VAL A 39 -1.80 0.66 -2.60
C VAL A 39 -1.35 1.56 -1.45
N ILE A 40 -0.08 1.54 -1.10
CA ILE A 40 0.48 2.41 -0.06
C ILE A 40 0.31 3.87 -0.43
N ASP A 41 0.61 4.25 -1.67
CA ASP A 41 0.44 5.63 -2.16
C ASP A 41 -1.03 6.06 -2.09
N GLU A 42 -1.96 5.22 -2.50
CA GLU A 42 -3.40 5.49 -2.41
C GLU A 42 -3.85 5.68 -0.96
N LEU A 43 -3.37 4.81 -0.06
CA LEU A 43 -3.70 4.90 1.37
C LEU A 43 -3.14 6.18 1.99
N GLU A 44 -1.94 6.57 1.64
CA GLU A 44 -1.32 7.81 2.11
C GLU A 44 -2.13 9.04 1.65
N GLN A 45 -2.62 9.04 0.42
CA GLN A 45 -3.50 10.09 -0.09
C GLN A 45 -4.83 10.13 0.66
N GLU A 46 -5.44 8.97 0.93
CA GLU A 46 -6.66 8.88 1.71
C GLU A 46 -6.47 9.37 3.15
N MET A 47 -5.36 9.00 3.78
CA MET A 47 -5.01 9.46 5.12
C MET A 47 -4.84 10.98 5.16
N SER A 48 -4.23 11.57 4.14
CA SER A 48 -4.10 13.02 4.03
C SER A 48 -5.46 13.71 3.93
N ARG A 49 -6.37 13.18 3.10
CA ARG A 49 -7.76 13.69 3.00
C ARG A 49 -8.51 13.58 4.32
N ILE A 50 -8.40 12.45 4.98
CA ILE A 50 -9.06 12.23 6.27
C ILE A 50 -8.52 13.21 7.32
N SER A 51 -7.21 13.42 7.35
CA SER A 51 -6.59 14.38 8.24
C SER A 51 -7.11 15.81 8.00
N ASP A 52 -7.22 16.23 6.73
CA ASP A 52 -7.77 17.53 6.37
C ASP A 52 -9.23 17.68 6.79
N LEU A 53 -10.05 16.66 6.54
CA LEU A 53 -11.46 16.65 6.95
C LEU A 53 -11.61 16.70 8.47
N TRP A 54 -10.78 15.97 9.18
CA TRP A 54 -10.75 15.98 10.64
C TRP A 54 -10.41 17.36 11.20
N ASN A 55 -9.40 18.01 10.62
CA ASN A 55 -9.01 19.36 11.00
C ASN A 55 -10.14 20.38 10.73
N GLN A 56 -10.79 20.28 9.57
CA GLN A 56 -11.93 21.12 9.22
C GLN A 56 -13.12 20.90 10.17
N ALA A 57 -13.42 19.66 10.49
CA ALA A 57 -14.50 19.33 11.42
C ALA A 57 -14.24 19.89 12.82
N LYS A 58 -13.01 19.78 13.31
CA LYS A 58 -12.60 20.36 14.59
C LYS A 58 -12.74 21.88 14.60
N LEU A 59 -12.30 22.53 13.53
CA LEU A 59 -12.39 23.97 13.41
C LEU A 59 -13.84 24.43 13.41
N ARG A 60 -14.71 23.77 12.66
CA ARG A 60 -16.15 24.07 12.63
C ARG A 60 -16.81 23.88 14.00
N LYS A 61 -16.45 22.80 14.69
CA LYS A 61 -16.95 22.55 16.05
C LYS A 61 -16.59 23.70 16.98
N GLN A 62 -15.36 24.16 16.91
CA GLN A 62 -14.87 25.28 17.72
C GLN A 62 -15.60 26.58 17.40
N GLN A 63 -15.77 26.89 16.10
CA GLN A 63 -16.53 28.07 15.65
C GLN A 63 -17.97 28.03 16.11
N ASN A 64 -18.61 26.87 16.02
CA ASN A 64 -19.99 26.69 16.49
C ASN A 64 -20.11 26.93 17.99
N ALA A 65 -19.14 26.48 18.79
CA ALA A 65 -19.10 26.68 20.22
C ALA A 65 -18.95 28.18 20.55
N GLU A 66 -18.10 28.92 19.83
CA GLU A 66 -17.92 30.38 19.99
C GLU A 66 -19.19 31.15 19.62
N ILE A 67 -19.87 30.75 18.54
CA ILE A 67 -21.14 31.37 18.15
C ILE A 67 -22.19 31.12 19.22
N ALA A 68 -22.27 29.90 19.74
CA ALA A 68 -23.22 29.52 20.80
C ALA A 68 -22.99 30.38 22.08
N GLU A 69 -21.73 30.58 22.47
CA GLU A 69 -21.38 31.46 23.60
C GLU A 69 -21.82 32.89 23.38
N ARG A 70 -21.57 33.46 22.20
CA ARG A 70 -21.97 34.83 21.84
C ARG A 70 -23.49 34.99 21.88
N LEU A 71 -24.23 34.03 21.32
CA LEU A 71 -25.69 34.03 21.35
C LEU A 71 -26.22 33.93 22.77
N SER A 72 -25.64 33.06 23.57
CA SER A 72 -26.00 32.93 25.00
C SER A 72 -25.75 34.22 25.75
N GLY A 73 -24.63 34.90 25.51
CA GLY A 73 -24.31 36.19 26.09
C GLY A 73 -25.30 37.28 25.69
N LEU A 74 -25.75 37.30 24.44
CA LEU A 74 -26.75 38.27 23.98
C LEU A 74 -28.11 38.03 24.60
N ILE A 75 -28.52 36.79 24.79
CA ILE A 75 -29.82 36.45 25.38
C ILE A 75 -29.83 36.75 26.89
N ARG A 76 -28.75 36.50 27.58
CA ARG A 76 -28.64 36.66 29.04
C ARG A 76 -28.21 38.03 29.47
N GLY A 77 -27.60 38.76 28.57
CA GLY A 77 -27.03 40.04 28.86
C GLY A 77 -27.95 41.19 28.65
#